data_7f9bf3176376fffa8cd163162dad217b
#
_entry.id   7f9bf3176376fffa8cd163162dad217b
#
_cell.length_a   1.000
_cell.length_b   1.000
_cell.length_c   1.000
_cell.angle_alpha   90.00
_cell.angle_beta   90.00
_cell.angle_gamma   90.00
#
_symmetry.space_group_name_H-M   'P 1'
#
loop_
_entity.id
_entity.type
_entity.pdbx_description
1 polymer ?
#
loop_
_entity_poly.entity_id
_entity_poly.type
_entity_poly.pdbx_seq_one_letter_code
_entity_poly.pdbx_strand_id
1 'polypeptide(L)'
;IQLMTQMLQIIDNPRLDLSLAGVMCGPMYGFTEEELAMLRAGSRRTDLYSSLLAYQEETPSSREGELLQDKTGRFLQILNGLRRKTAYATVAELIQDIYDETGIYESVQMMRDGVQRTANMDLLMEQAREFDASVYHGLHAFVQYINRIREQQEEMGEVNTVGEEENVVRIMTMHKSKGLEFPVCILLGLGRKLGGSRSQFLTIHPELGIASKIVDNETRTVKDNLYRSALIRQNDIDDLGEEMRVLYVAMTRAEEKLILIGC
;
A
#
# COMPACT_ATOMS: atom_id res chain seq x y z
N ILE A 1 -2.05 0.32 9.39
CA ILE A 1 -1.20 1.34 8.75
C ILE A 1 -2.04 2.28 7.88
N GLN A 2 -2.82 1.80 6.92
CA GLN A 2 -3.56 2.64 5.97
C GLN A 2 -4.41 3.75 6.64
N LEU A 3 -5.18 3.41 7.67
CA LEU A 3 -6.00 4.38 8.40
C LEU A 3 -5.15 5.46 9.07
N MET A 4 -4.01 5.09 9.66
CA MET A 4 -3.07 6.05 10.26
C MET A 4 -2.42 6.94 9.19
N THR A 5 -2.05 6.37 8.04
CA THR A 5 -1.53 7.16 6.91
C THR A 5 -2.58 8.16 6.42
N GLN A 6 -3.85 7.74 6.28
CA GLN A 6 -4.96 8.65 5.94
C GLN A 6 -5.16 9.74 6.98
N MET A 7 -5.04 9.42 8.28
CA MET A 7 -5.12 10.42 9.35
C MET A 7 -4.01 11.47 9.23
N LEU A 8 -2.76 11.05 9.02
CA LEU A 8 -1.64 11.95 8.78
C LEU A 8 -1.84 12.80 7.51
N GLN A 9 -2.38 12.21 6.44
CA GLN A 9 -2.71 12.92 5.20
C GLN A 9 -3.73 14.04 5.41
N ILE A 10 -4.81 13.81 6.19
CA ILE A 10 -5.83 14.85 6.44
C ILE A 10 -5.36 15.91 7.43
N ILE A 11 -4.42 15.60 8.31
CA ILE A 11 -3.77 16.58 9.16
C ILE A 11 -2.91 17.52 8.29
N ASP A 12 -2.16 16.97 7.32
CA ASP A 12 -1.39 17.75 6.35
C ASP A 12 -2.31 18.54 5.41
N ASN A 13 -3.24 17.86 4.76
CA ASN A 13 -4.22 18.45 3.84
C ASN A 13 -5.64 17.89 4.05
N PRO A 14 -6.54 18.61 4.74
CA PRO A 14 -7.90 18.13 5.04
C PRO A 14 -8.84 18.09 3.82
N ARG A 15 -8.41 18.62 2.67
CA ARG A 15 -9.22 18.62 1.43
C ARG A 15 -9.06 17.34 0.60
N LEU A 16 -8.43 16.33 1.15
CA LEU A 16 -8.34 15.00 0.53
C LEU A 16 -9.60 14.19 0.85
N ASP A 17 -10.65 14.38 0.06
CA ASP A 17 -12.00 13.81 0.29
C ASP A 17 -11.98 12.32 0.60
N LEU A 18 -11.19 11.52 -0.15
CA LEU A 18 -11.12 10.07 0.03
C LEU A 18 -10.50 9.69 1.38
N SER A 19 -9.40 10.33 1.75
CA SER A 19 -8.73 10.09 3.04
C SER A 19 -9.59 10.58 4.20
N LEU A 20 -10.25 11.73 4.04
CA LEU A 20 -11.14 12.30 5.04
C LEU A 20 -12.35 11.39 5.29
N ALA A 21 -13.04 10.93 4.25
CA ALA A 21 -14.14 9.99 4.36
C ALA A 21 -13.68 8.66 5.00
N GLY A 22 -12.52 8.13 4.59
CA GLY A 22 -11.95 6.91 5.14
C GLY A 22 -11.66 7.00 6.65
N VAL A 23 -11.15 8.14 7.12
CA VAL A 23 -10.91 8.38 8.55
C VAL A 23 -12.22 8.54 9.31
N MET A 24 -13.18 9.29 8.77
CA MET A 24 -14.48 9.52 9.41
C MET A 24 -15.27 8.21 9.56
N CYS A 25 -15.33 7.39 8.52
CA CYS A 25 -16.00 6.07 8.57
C CYS A 25 -15.19 5.01 9.34
N GLY A 26 -13.93 5.29 9.64
CA GLY A 26 -13.05 4.38 10.37
C GLY A 26 -13.45 4.18 11.84
N PRO A 27 -12.82 3.21 12.51
CA PRO A 27 -13.13 2.86 13.91
C PRO A 27 -12.88 3.97 14.92
N MET A 28 -12.12 5.01 14.54
CA MET A 28 -11.86 6.17 15.41
C MET A 28 -13.10 7.04 15.62
N TYR A 29 -13.91 7.24 14.57
CA TYR A 29 -14.99 8.20 14.57
C TYR A 29 -16.35 7.59 14.24
N GLY A 30 -16.41 6.50 13.49
CA GLY A 30 -17.60 5.69 13.25
C GLY A 30 -18.75 6.45 12.58
N PHE A 31 -18.45 7.33 11.61
CA PHE A 31 -19.48 7.94 10.78
C PHE A 31 -20.10 6.90 9.85
N THR A 32 -21.40 6.96 9.64
CA THR A 32 -22.08 6.10 8.67
C THR A 32 -22.07 6.75 7.27
N GLU A 33 -22.36 5.92 6.25
CA GLU A 33 -22.47 6.41 4.88
C GLU A 33 -23.62 7.42 4.73
N GLU A 34 -24.74 7.20 5.47
CA GLU A 34 -25.86 8.12 5.50
C GLU A 34 -25.49 9.46 6.13
N GLU A 35 -24.73 9.45 7.24
CA GLU A 35 -24.23 10.66 7.87
C GLU A 35 -23.32 11.46 6.92
N LEU A 36 -22.41 10.79 6.20
CA LEU A 36 -21.59 11.44 5.17
C LEU A 36 -22.42 11.99 4.02
N ALA A 37 -23.46 11.29 3.59
CA ALA A 37 -24.37 11.77 2.56
C ALA A 37 -25.11 13.02 3.01
N MET A 38 -25.59 13.08 4.27
CA MET A 38 -26.21 14.27 4.85
C MET A 38 -25.24 15.46 4.86
N LEU A 39 -24.03 15.26 5.34
CA LEU A 39 -22.98 16.31 5.37
C LEU A 39 -22.64 16.85 3.98
N ARG A 40 -22.80 16.05 2.93
CA ARG A 40 -22.55 16.44 1.54
C ARG A 40 -23.78 16.96 0.78
N ALA A 41 -24.99 16.76 1.30
CA ALA A 41 -26.23 17.11 0.60
C ALA A 41 -26.36 18.61 0.31
N GLY A 42 -25.86 19.45 1.22
CA GLY A 42 -25.93 20.92 1.09
C GLY A 42 -24.94 21.50 0.07
N SER A 43 -23.86 20.77 -0.31
CA SER A 43 -22.78 21.36 -1.11
C SER A 43 -22.08 20.35 -2.02
N ARG A 44 -22.71 19.94 -3.11
CA ARG A 44 -22.20 18.94 -4.07
C ARG A 44 -20.97 19.39 -4.90
N ARG A 45 -20.61 20.66 -4.88
CA ARG A 45 -19.53 21.24 -5.71
C ARG A 45 -18.26 21.61 -4.94
N THR A 46 -18.26 21.46 -3.62
CA THR A 46 -17.12 21.76 -2.74
C THR A 46 -16.49 20.47 -2.23
N ASP A 47 -15.26 20.56 -1.70
CA ASP A 47 -14.62 19.44 -1.00
C ASP A 47 -15.39 19.09 0.29
N LEU A 48 -15.21 17.85 0.77
CA LEU A 48 -15.90 17.34 1.96
C LEU A 48 -15.58 18.17 3.20
N TYR A 49 -14.35 18.62 3.37
CA TYR A 49 -13.95 19.44 4.52
C TYR A 49 -14.71 20.78 4.57
N SER A 50 -14.86 21.44 3.42
CA SER A 50 -15.67 22.67 3.32
C SER A 50 -17.14 22.40 3.63
N SER A 51 -17.68 21.24 3.24
CA SER A 51 -19.05 20.83 3.58
C SER A 51 -19.21 20.61 5.09
N LEU A 52 -18.20 20.02 5.78
CA LEU A 52 -18.23 19.88 7.24
C LEU A 52 -18.27 21.24 7.97
N LEU A 53 -17.48 22.19 7.48
CA LEU A 53 -17.46 23.55 8.07
C LEU A 53 -18.80 24.26 7.86
N ALA A 54 -19.35 24.18 6.66
CA ALA A 54 -20.67 24.79 6.37
C ALA A 54 -21.78 24.16 7.25
N TYR A 55 -21.78 22.84 7.40
CA TYR A 55 -22.74 22.13 8.24
C TYR A 55 -22.69 22.56 9.71
N GLN A 56 -21.51 22.95 10.22
CA GLN A 56 -21.39 23.49 11.59
C GLN A 56 -22.06 24.85 11.78
N GLU A 57 -22.21 25.63 10.70
CA GLU A 57 -22.84 26.96 10.73
C GLU A 57 -24.38 26.87 10.50
N GLU A 58 -24.89 25.73 10.04
CA GLU A 58 -26.31 25.51 9.82
C GLU A 58 -27.05 25.29 11.15
N THR A 59 -28.33 25.71 11.20
CA THR A 59 -29.20 25.38 12.34
C THR A 59 -29.87 24.03 12.10
N PRO A 60 -29.61 23.02 12.94
CA PRO A 60 -30.19 21.70 12.73
C PRO A 60 -31.71 21.73 12.85
N SER A 61 -32.40 21.06 11.92
CA SER A 61 -33.85 20.98 11.87
C SER A 61 -34.43 19.76 12.59
N SER A 62 -33.56 18.84 13.05
CA SER A 62 -33.95 17.59 13.69
C SER A 62 -32.95 17.19 14.78
N ARG A 63 -33.39 16.33 15.69
CA ARG A 63 -32.53 15.76 16.73
C ARG A 63 -31.35 14.95 16.17
N GLU A 64 -31.56 14.28 15.04
CA GLU A 64 -30.50 13.56 14.33
C GLU A 64 -29.46 14.52 13.77
N GLY A 65 -29.90 15.65 13.23
CA GLY A 65 -29.03 16.73 12.79
C GLY A 65 -28.18 17.35 13.91
N GLU A 66 -28.78 17.54 15.10
CA GLU A 66 -28.05 18.02 16.28
C GLU A 66 -26.93 17.03 16.71
N LEU A 67 -27.25 15.74 16.76
CA LEU A 67 -26.27 14.70 17.11
C LEU A 67 -25.13 14.62 16.07
N LEU A 68 -25.46 14.73 14.79
CA LEU A 68 -24.48 14.74 13.71
C LEU A 68 -23.62 16.00 13.77
N GLN A 69 -24.19 17.15 14.09
CA GLN A 69 -23.46 18.41 14.27
C GLN A 69 -22.47 18.31 15.44
N ASP A 70 -22.88 17.78 16.58
CA ASP A 70 -22.03 17.55 17.74
C ASP A 70 -20.88 16.59 17.40
N LYS A 71 -21.17 15.49 16.69
CA LYS A 71 -20.19 14.50 16.26
C LYS A 71 -19.16 15.11 15.31
N THR A 72 -19.63 15.88 14.32
CA THR A 72 -18.78 16.59 13.36
C THR A 72 -17.95 17.68 14.04
N GLY A 73 -18.55 18.40 15.00
CA GLY A 73 -17.84 19.43 15.80
C GLY A 73 -16.66 18.84 16.59
N ARG A 74 -16.86 17.71 17.26
CA ARG A 74 -15.78 17.01 17.98
C ARG A 74 -14.67 16.56 17.04
N PHE A 75 -15.05 15.97 15.88
CA PHE A 75 -14.07 15.57 14.86
C PHE A 75 -13.24 16.76 14.39
N LEU A 76 -13.86 17.88 14.01
CA LEU A 76 -13.18 19.07 13.56
C LEU A 76 -12.30 19.70 14.65
N GLN A 77 -12.72 19.66 15.90
CA GLN A 77 -11.95 20.13 17.04
C GLN A 77 -10.64 19.34 17.19
N ILE A 78 -10.71 18.02 17.17
CA ILE A 78 -9.53 17.12 17.23
C ILE A 78 -8.63 17.36 16.03
N LEU A 79 -9.18 17.32 14.81
CA LEU A 79 -8.42 17.51 13.58
C LEU A 79 -7.68 18.87 13.59
N ASN A 80 -8.37 19.95 13.91
CA ASN A 80 -7.76 21.28 13.96
C ASN A 80 -6.77 21.44 15.14
N GLY A 81 -6.97 20.71 16.23
CA GLY A 81 -6.01 20.61 17.33
C GLY A 81 -4.70 20.00 16.88
N LEU A 82 -4.77 18.83 16.24
CA LEU A 82 -3.61 18.11 15.68
C LEU A 82 -2.90 18.93 14.59
N ARG A 83 -3.67 19.57 13.70
CA ARG A 83 -3.11 20.45 12.65
C ARG A 83 -2.32 21.61 13.21
N ARG A 84 -2.76 22.22 14.32
CA ARG A 84 -2.00 23.29 14.97
C ARG A 84 -0.69 22.79 15.56
N LYS A 85 -0.66 21.53 16.07
CA LYS A 85 0.54 20.93 16.63
C LYS A 85 1.62 20.65 15.57
N THR A 86 1.27 20.48 14.28
CA THR A 86 2.26 20.27 13.21
C THR A 86 3.29 21.38 13.07
N ALA A 87 3.00 22.58 13.59
CA ALA A 87 3.92 23.70 13.52
C ALA A 87 5.14 23.59 14.46
N TYR A 88 5.06 22.74 15.50
CA TYR A 88 6.10 22.65 16.54
C TYR A 88 6.38 21.23 17.03
N ALA A 89 5.48 20.28 16.79
CA ALA A 89 5.66 18.89 17.20
C ALA A 89 6.43 18.10 16.14
N THR A 90 7.19 17.12 16.59
CA THR A 90 7.79 16.10 15.71
C THR A 90 6.72 15.16 15.17
N VAL A 91 7.07 14.37 14.15
CA VAL A 91 6.11 13.40 13.58
C VAL A 91 5.76 12.32 14.59
N ALA A 92 6.74 11.83 15.35
CA ALA A 92 6.53 10.84 16.39
C ALA A 92 5.60 11.36 17.51
N GLU A 93 5.79 12.62 17.96
CA GLU A 93 4.91 13.27 18.93
C GLU A 93 3.49 13.42 18.39
N LEU A 94 3.35 13.77 17.10
CA LEU A 94 2.03 13.90 16.47
C LEU A 94 1.31 12.55 16.37
N ILE A 95 2.02 11.47 16.06
CA ILE A 95 1.44 10.11 16.05
C ILE A 95 1.01 9.69 17.46
N GLN A 96 1.82 10.00 18.47
CA GLN A 96 1.44 9.74 19.88
C GLN A 96 0.18 10.52 20.27
N ASP A 97 0.11 11.81 19.91
CA ASP A 97 -1.07 12.62 20.13
C ASP A 97 -2.33 12.04 19.46
N ILE A 98 -2.20 11.50 18.24
CA ILE A 98 -3.31 10.82 17.56
C ILE A 98 -3.76 9.58 18.38
N TYR A 99 -2.82 8.78 18.90
CA TYR A 99 -3.17 7.63 19.73
C TYR A 99 -3.92 8.05 20.99
N ASP A 100 -3.43 9.06 21.70
CA ASP A 100 -3.99 9.54 22.94
C ASP A 100 -5.38 10.22 22.75
N GLU A 101 -5.55 11.03 21.70
CA GLU A 101 -6.81 11.75 21.42
C GLU A 101 -7.92 10.81 20.88
N THR A 102 -7.55 9.75 20.16
CA THR A 102 -8.53 8.87 19.49
C THR A 102 -8.73 7.53 20.19
N GLY A 103 -7.83 7.11 21.08
CA GLY A 103 -7.85 5.78 21.70
C GLY A 103 -7.74 4.64 20.69
N ILE A 104 -7.19 4.93 19.50
CA ILE A 104 -7.12 3.93 18.43
C ILE A 104 -6.17 2.79 18.76
N TYR A 105 -5.10 3.07 19.50
CA TYR A 105 -4.11 2.07 19.87
C TYR A 105 -4.73 0.96 20.73
N GLU A 106 -5.48 1.31 21.75
CA GLU A 106 -6.20 0.39 22.62
C GLU A 106 -7.33 -0.32 21.87
N SER A 107 -8.06 0.42 21.04
CA SER A 107 -9.16 -0.12 20.23
C SER A 107 -8.68 -1.21 19.28
N VAL A 108 -7.52 -1.02 18.66
CA VAL A 108 -6.92 -1.98 17.72
C VAL A 108 -6.49 -3.27 18.41
N GLN A 109 -6.04 -3.22 19.67
CA GLN A 109 -5.68 -4.43 20.44
C GLN A 109 -6.86 -5.38 20.63
N MET A 110 -8.07 -4.84 20.73
CA MET A 110 -9.30 -5.63 20.93
C MET A 110 -9.87 -6.19 19.61
N MET A 111 -9.35 -5.79 18.46
CA MET A 111 -9.81 -6.25 17.16
C MET A 111 -9.24 -7.65 16.83
N ARG A 112 -9.87 -8.30 15.85
CA ARG A 112 -9.29 -9.49 15.23
C ARG A 112 -7.92 -9.15 14.68
N ASP A 113 -6.92 -10.01 14.87
CA ASP A 113 -5.51 -9.81 14.53
C ASP A 113 -4.88 -8.58 15.24
N GLY A 114 -5.34 -8.27 16.48
CA GLY A 114 -4.90 -7.11 17.25
C GLY A 114 -3.39 -7.06 17.45
N VAL A 115 -2.74 -8.20 17.74
CA VAL A 115 -1.27 -8.29 17.90
C VAL A 115 -0.53 -7.79 16.64
N GLN A 116 -0.95 -8.25 15.46
CA GLN A 116 -0.34 -7.84 14.20
C GLN A 116 -0.59 -6.35 13.90
N ARG A 117 -1.81 -5.89 14.19
CA ARG A 117 -2.17 -4.48 13.98
C ARG A 117 -1.40 -3.56 14.90
N THR A 118 -1.21 -3.93 16.17
CA THR A 118 -0.40 -3.19 17.14
C THR A 118 1.06 -3.16 16.71
N ALA A 119 1.65 -4.30 16.31
CA ALA A 119 3.00 -4.35 15.79
C ALA A 119 3.21 -3.42 14.57
N ASN A 120 2.20 -3.31 13.71
CA ASN A 120 2.24 -2.38 12.59
C ASN A 120 2.16 -0.89 13.02
N MET A 121 1.47 -0.59 14.12
CA MET A 121 1.43 0.77 14.68
C MET A 121 2.75 1.12 15.36
N ASP A 122 3.37 0.17 16.07
CA ASP A 122 4.68 0.33 16.67
C ASP A 122 5.76 0.55 15.60
N LEU A 123 5.69 -0.20 14.50
CA LEU A 123 6.59 0.00 13.36
C LEU A 123 6.44 1.40 12.74
N LEU A 124 5.20 1.90 12.59
CA LEU A 124 4.96 3.27 12.10
C LEU A 124 5.57 4.32 13.05
N MET A 125 5.46 4.10 14.37
CA MET A 125 6.07 4.96 15.38
C MET A 125 7.61 4.93 15.31
N GLU A 126 8.20 3.75 15.11
CA GLU A 126 9.66 3.61 14.95
C GLU A 126 10.15 4.34 13.70
N GLN A 127 9.47 4.16 12.57
CA GLN A 127 9.80 4.89 11.35
C GLN A 127 9.65 6.41 11.49
N ALA A 128 8.67 6.88 12.26
CA ALA A 128 8.54 8.30 12.55
C ALA A 128 9.72 8.83 13.36
N ARG A 129 10.18 8.10 14.37
CA ARG A 129 11.37 8.47 15.16
C ARG A 129 12.65 8.48 14.33
N GLU A 130 12.84 7.50 13.46
CA GLU A 130 13.97 7.46 12.53
C GLU A 130 13.93 8.63 11.54
N PHE A 131 12.74 8.96 11.04
CA PHE A 131 12.53 10.09 10.15
C PHE A 131 12.84 11.42 10.86
N ASP A 132 12.35 11.62 12.09
CA ASP A 132 12.59 12.84 12.88
C ASP A 132 14.09 13.01 13.22
N ALA A 133 14.86 11.92 13.33
CA ALA A 133 16.32 11.94 13.50
C ALA A 133 17.09 12.23 12.20
N SER A 134 16.42 12.20 11.04
CA SER A 134 17.02 12.43 9.73
C SER A 134 17.15 13.93 9.40
N VAL A 135 17.69 14.22 8.21
CA VAL A 135 17.79 15.60 7.67
C VAL A 135 16.41 16.11 7.18
N TYR A 136 15.49 15.22 6.93
CA TYR A 136 14.15 15.58 6.45
C TYR A 136 13.23 15.85 7.62
N HIS A 137 12.43 16.92 7.52
CA HIS A 137 11.54 17.35 8.60
C HIS A 137 10.14 17.67 8.07
N GLY A 138 9.16 17.55 8.96
CA GLY A 138 7.78 17.96 8.73
C GLY A 138 6.86 16.85 8.24
N LEU A 139 5.59 16.99 8.60
CA LEU A 139 4.56 16.00 8.34
C LEU A 139 4.40 15.67 6.85
N HIS A 140 4.40 16.67 5.99
CA HIS A 140 4.25 16.46 4.54
C HIS A 140 5.35 15.54 3.97
N ALA A 141 6.62 15.79 4.34
CA ALA A 141 7.74 14.97 3.88
C ALA A 141 7.65 13.53 4.42
N PHE A 142 7.19 13.35 5.66
CA PHE A 142 6.94 12.02 6.22
C PHE A 142 5.83 11.26 5.50
N VAL A 143 4.71 11.92 5.19
CA VAL A 143 3.61 11.31 4.41
C VAL A 143 4.11 10.84 3.05
N GLN A 144 4.91 11.63 2.36
CA GLN A 144 5.54 11.24 1.08
C GLN A 144 6.51 10.05 1.25
N TYR A 145 7.29 10.04 2.33
CA TYR A 145 8.20 8.96 2.66
C TYR A 145 7.46 7.63 2.88
N ILE A 146 6.41 7.63 3.71
CA ILE A 146 5.59 6.43 3.96
C ILE A 146 4.89 5.93 2.69
N ASN A 147 4.36 6.83 1.86
CA ASN A 147 3.75 6.44 0.59
C ASN A 147 4.77 5.75 -0.35
N ARG A 148 6.00 6.23 -0.45
CA ARG A 148 7.07 5.59 -1.24
C ARG A 148 7.43 4.20 -0.71
N ILE A 149 7.58 4.06 0.62
CA ILE A 149 7.85 2.74 1.23
C ILE A 149 6.72 1.78 0.88
N ARG A 150 5.48 2.22 0.97
CA ARG A 150 4.33 1.38 0.67
C ARG A 150 4.28 0.97 -0.80
N GLU A 151 4.51 1.88 -1.73
CA GLU A 151 4.60 1.57 -3.16
C GLU A 151 5.72 0.56 -3.44
N GLN A 152 6.89 0.73 -2.85
CA GLN A 152 7.99 -0.23 -2.96
C GLN A 152 7.66 -1.59 -2.34
N GLN A 153 6.97 -1.62 -1.19
CA GLN A 153 6.54 -2.87 -0.56
C GLN A 153 5.44 -3.58 -1.36
N GLU A 154 4.51 -2.85 -1.97
CA GLU A 154 3.52 -3.42 -2.89
C GLU A 154 4.21 -4.04 -4.12
N GLU A 155 5.27 -3.43 -4.65
CA GLU A 155 6.10 -3.99 -5.72
C GLU A 155 6.93 -5.21 -5.25
N MET A 156 7.43 -5.21 -4.00
CA MET A 156 8.25 -6.28 -3.42
C MET A 156 7.41 -7.40 -2.74
N GLY A 157 6.08 -7.22 -2.63
CA GLY A 157 5.16 -8.09 -1.90
C GLY A 157 5.24 -7.91 -0.37
N GLU A 158 4.11 -8.13 0.31
CA GLU A 158 3.97 -7.95 1.76
C GLU A 158 5.08 -8.66 2.55
N VAL A 159 5.74 -7.93 3.45
CA VAL A 159 6.62 -8.53 4.45
C VAL A 159 5.72 -9.27 5.45
N ASN A 160 5.71 -10.59 5.35
CA ASN A 160 5.03 -11.44 6.33
C ASN A 160 5.75 -11.32 7.68
N THR A 161 5.09 -10.71 8.65
CA THR A 161 5.54 -10.62 10.05
C THR A 161 5.19 -11.87 10.86
N VAL A 162 4.72 -12.94 10.21
CA VAL A 162 4.52 -14.25 10.82
C VAL A 162 5.90 -14.86 11.06
N GLY A 163 6.26 -15.09 12.32
CA GLY A 163 7.53 -15.71 12.69
C GLY A 163 7.78 -17.03 11.95
N GLU A 164 9.03 -17.35 11.69
CA GLU A 164 9.40 -18.57 10.93
C GLU A 164 8.93 -19.86 11.60
N GLU A 165 8.69 -19.85 12.92
CA GLU A 165 8.30 -21.01 13.74
C GLU A 165 6.77 -21.17 13.92
N GLU A 166 5.93 -20.28 13.38
CA GLU A 166 4.48 -20.41 13.56
C GLU A 166 3.89 -21.50 12.65
N ASN A 167 2.99 -22.31 13.23
CA ASN A 167 2.27 -23.38 12.52
C ASN A 167 1.14 -22.80 11.66
N VAL A 168 1.51 -22.33 10.47
CA VAL A 168 0.61 -21.66 9.53
C VAL A 168 0.82 -22.17 8.10
N VAL A 169 -0.19 -22.01 7.24
CA VAL A 169 -0.06 -22.21 5.80
C VAL A 169 0.45 -20.91 5.17
N ARG A 170 1.64 -20.97 4.55
CA ARG A 170 2.28 -19.82 3.91
C ARG A 170 2.08 -19.86 2.40
N ILE A 171 1.59 -18.76 1.84
CA ILE A 171 1.48 -18.56 0.40
C ILE A 171 2.55 -17.54 0.00
N MET A 172 3.47 -17.93 -0.89
CA MET A 172 4.56 -17.08 -1.31
C MET A 172 4.98 -17.35 -2.76
N THR A 173 5.78 -16.47 -3.34
CA THR A 173 6.39 -16.72 -4.65
C THR A 173 7.57 -17.69 -4.52
N MET A 174 7.89 -18.42 -5.61
CA MET A 174 9.06 -19.32 -5.65
C MET A 174 10.36 -18.57 -5.29
N HIS A 175 10.52 -17.31 -5.70
CA HIS A 175 11.70 -16.50 -5.36
C HIS A 175 11.84 -16.25 -3.86
N LYS A 176 10.72 -16.00 -3.16
CA LYS A 176 10.71 -15.78 -1.71
C LYS A 176 10.99 -17.05 -0.90
N SER A 177 10.82 -18.23 -1.49
CA SER A 177 11.13 -19.51 -0.83
C SER A 177 12.63 -19.85 -0.83
N LYS A 178 13.46 -19.07 -1.52
CA LYS A 178 14.92 -19.31 -1.58
C LYS A 178 15.53 -19.19 -0.18
N GLY A 179 16.20 -20.27 0.27
CA GLY A 179 16.82 -20.33 1.59
C GLY A 179 15.92 -20.83 2.72
N LEU A 180 14.63 -21.03 2.46
CA LEU A 180 13.69 -21.60 3.43
C LEU A 180 13.42 -23.06 3.13
N GLU A 181 13.01 -23.85 4.13
CA GLU A 181 12.61 -25.25 4.02
C GLU A 181 11.25 -25.45 4.69
N PHE A 182 10.44 -26.37 4.14
CA PHE A 182 9.09 -26.60 4.62
C PHE A 182 8.78 -28.10 4.60
N PRO A 183 8.10 -28.64 5.62
CA PRO A 183 7.70 -30.05 5.64
C PRO A 183 6.89 -30.45 4.41
N VAL A 184 5.93 -29.62 4.01
CA VAL A 184 5.07 -29.86 2.84
C VAL A 184 5.08 -28.65 1.93
N CYS A 185 5.42 -28.86 0.64
CA CYS A 185 5.35 -27.83 -0.39
C CYS A 185 4.30 -28.18 -1.45
N ILE A 186 3.48 -27.19 -1.81
CA ILE A 186 2.50 -27.30 -2.88
C ILE A 186 2.86 -26.27 -3.95
N LEU A 187 3.27 -26.71 -5.14
CA LEU A 187 3.56 -25.86 -6.29
C LEU A 187 2.36 -25.80 -7.22
N LEU A 188 1.83 -24.60 -7.41
CA LEU A 188 0.65 -24.35 -8.26
C LEU A 188 1.06 -23.77 -9.61
N GLY A 189 0.23 -24.02 -10.64
CA GLY A 189 0.35 -23.35 -11.93
C GLY A 189 1.45 -23.90 -12.83
N LEU A 190 1.87 -25.15 -12.67
CA LEU A 190 2.90 -25.78 -13.49
C LEU A 190 2.47 -26.05 -14.95
N GLY A 191 1.18 -25.90 -15.27
CA GLY A 191 0.69 -25.94 -16.66
C GLY A 191 0.92 -24.63 -17.43
N ARG A 192 1.42 -23.58 -16.76
CA ARG A 192 1.71 -22.30 -17.41
C ARG A 192 2.90 -22.45 -18.36
N LYS A 193 2.78 -21.85 -19.56
CA LYS A 193 3.88 -21.80 -20.51
C LYS A 193 5.03 -20.98 -19.93
N LEU A 194 6.22 -21.59 -19.86
CA LEU A 194 7.45 -20.95 -19.45
C LEU A 194 8.03 -20.13 -20.62
N GLY A 195 8.68 -19.02 -20.30
CA GLY A 195 9.26 -18.10 -21.27
C GLY A 195 8.23 -17.27 -22.04
N GLY A 196 8.71 -16.32 -22.78
CA GLY A 196 7.89 -15.45 -23.61
C GLY A 196 8.16 -13.97 -23.34
N SER A 197 9.25 -13.47 -23.90
CA SER A 197 9.55 -12.04 -23.88
C SER A 197 8.44 -11.26 -24.60
N ARG A 198 7.90 -10.22 -23.96
CA ARG A 198 6.99 -9.30 -24.63
C ARG A 198 7.76 -8.52 -25.68
N SER A 199 7.30 -8.56 -26.93
CA SER A 199 7.88 -7.80 -28.03
C SER A 199 7.81 -6.30 -27.77
N GLN A 200 8.85 -5.75 -27.17
CA GLN A 200 9.02 -4.31 -26.98
C GLN A 200 9.65 -3.67 -28.23
N PHE A 201 9.55 -2.35 -28.39
CA PHE A 201 10.20 -1.63 -29.50
C PHE A 201 11.72 -1.76 -29.44
N LEU A 202 12.27 -1.72 -28.23
CA LEU A 202 13.69 -1.86 -27.91
C LEU A 202 13.92 -3.20 -27.21
N THR A 203 14.94 -3.96 -27.65
CA THR A 203 15.36 -5.21 -27.01
C THR A 203 16.80 -5.03 -26.53
N ILE A 204 17.04 -5.38 -25.27
CA ILE A 204 18.34 -5.24 -24.61
C ILE A 204 18.78 -6.63 -24.16
N HIS A 205 20.05 -6.96 -24.38
CA HIS A 205 20.70 -8.15 -23.83
C HIS A 205 22.03 -7.74 -23.20
N PRO A 206 22.37 -8.21 -21.98
CA PRO A 206 23.55 -7.74 -21.26
C PRO A 206 24.88 -7.93 -22.01
N GLU A 207 25.03 -9.02 -22.73
CA GLU A 207 26.25 -9.39 -23.45
C GLU A 207 26.19 -9.01 -24.94
N LEU A 208 25.04 -9.11 -25.58
CA LEU A 208 24.88 -8.91 -27.02
C LEU A 208 24.47 -7.48 -27.39
N GLY A 209 24.17 -6.61 -26.40
CA GLY A 209 23.87 -5.20 -26.64
C GLY A 209 22.41 -4.87 -26.89
N ILE A 210 22.14 -3.88 -27.74
CA ILE A 210 20.81 -3.27 -27.87
C ILE A 210 20.38 -3.32 -29.34
N ALA A 211 19.12 -3.69 -29.58
CA ALA A 211 18.49 -3.65 -30.91
C ALA A 211 17.09 -3.02 -30.85
N SER A 212 16.76 -2.22 -31.86
CA SER A 212 15.43 -1.62 -32.03
C SER A 212 14.74 -2.18 -33.28
N LYS A 213 13.43 -1.97 -33.36
CA LYS A 213 12.70 -2.16 -34.63
C LYS A 213 13.15 -1.11 -35.64
N ILE A 214 13.14 -1.47 -36.92
CA ILE A 214 13.38 -0.55 -38.03
C ILE A 214 12.05 0.08 -38.40
N VAL A 215 12.03 1.42 -38.43
CA VAL A 215 10.88 2.21 -38.89
C VAL A 215 11.20 2.68 -40.33
N ASP A 216 10.37 2.24 -41.24
CA ASP A 216 10.39 2.73 -42.62
C ASP A 216 9.36 3.87 -42.74
N ASN A 217 9.85 5.09 -42.84
CA ASN A 217 9.01 6.29 -42.90
C ASN A 217 8.27 6.46 -44.26
N GLU A 218 8.79 5.88 -45.35
CA GLU A 218 8.15 5.95 -46.65
C GLU A 218 6.92 5.04 -46.73
N THR A 219 7.08 3.82 -46.27
CA THR A 219 5.99 2.81 -46.24
C THR A 219 5.18 2.82 -44.95
N ARG A 220 5.56 3.62 -43.94
CA ARG A 220 4.97 3.65 -42.59
C ARG A 220 4.89 2.26 -41.95
N THR A 221 5.88 1.43 -42.19
CA THR A 221 5.93 0.08 -41.63
C THR A 221 7.02 -0.02 -40.58
N VAL A 222 6.75 -0.89 -39.55
CA VAL A 222 7.72 -1.23 -38.50
C VAL A 222 8.10 -2.68 -38.64
N LYS A 223 9.38 -2.97 -38.84
CA LYS A 223 9.90 -4.33 -39.10
C LYS A 223 10.97 -4.69 -38.06
N ASP A 224 11.07 -5.98 -37.79
CA ASP A 224 12.21 -6.53 -37.04
C ASP A 224 13.39 -6.75 -37.96
N ASN A 225 14.60 -6.48 -37.46
CA ASN A 225 15.82 -6.86 -38.15
C ASN A 225 16.34 -8.23 -37.64
N LEU A 226 17.23 -8.84 -38.39
CA LEU A 226 17.81 -10.14 -38.05
C LEU A 226 18.51 -10.13 -36.69
N TYR A 227 19.23 -9.05 -36.41
CA TYR A 227 19.96 -8.89 -35.14
C TYR A 227 19.01 -8.83 -33.96
N ARG A 228 17.91 -8.06 -34.06
CA ARG A 228 16.89 -8.00 -33.02
C ARG A 228 16.19 -9.36 -32.80
N SER A 229 15.92 -10.08 -33.89
CA SER A 229 15.32 -11.42 -33.80
C SER A 229 16.25 -12.42 -33.09
N ALA A 230 17.55 -12.32 -33.33
CA ALA A 230 18.56 -13.10 -32.64
C ALA A 230 18.61 -12.78 -31.13
N LEU A 231 18.58 -11.47 -30.77
CA LEU A 231 18.53 -11.01 -29.39
C LEU A 231 17.28 -11.49 -28.65
N ILE A 232 16.11 -11.41 -29.29
CA ILE A 232 14.86 -11.92 -28.70
C ILE A 232 14.99 -13.40 -28.40
N ARG A 233 15.50 -14.18 -29.39
CA ARG A 233 15.66 -15.61 -29.21
C ARG A 233 16.64 -15.97 -28.08
N GLN A 234 17.73 -15.19 -27.95
CA GLN A 234 18.68 -15.40 -26.85
C GLN A 234 18.05 -15.07 -25.51
N ASN A 235 17.34 -13.94 -25.38
CA ASN A 235 16.61 -13.57 -24.17
C ASN A 235 15.59 -14.65 -23.78
N ASP A 236 14.85 -15.20 -24.75
CA ASP A 236 13.88 -16.30 -24.49
C ASP A 236 14.57 -17.56 -23.94
N ILE A 237 15.80 -17.87 -24.40
CA ILE A 237 16.58 -19.01 -23.88
C ILE A 237 17.08 -18.74 -22.47
N ASP A 238 17.57 -17.53 -22.21
CA ASP A 238 18.09 -17.13 -20.91
C ASP A 238 16.97 -17.04 -19.88
N ASP A 239 15.82 -16.45 -20.24
CA ASP A 239 14.62 -16.40 -19.40
C ASP A 239 14.13 -17.82 -19.06
N LEU A 240 14.08 -18.73 -20.03
CA LEU A 240 13.72 -20.12 -19.80
C LEU A 240 14.69 -20.80 -18.84
N GLY A 241 15.99 -20.55 -19.01
CA GLY A 241 17.03 -21.07 -18.12
C GLY A 241 16.86 -20.58 -16.68
N GLU A 242 16.51 -19.32 -16.50
CA GLU A 242 16.27 -18.74 -15.17
C GLU A 242 14.97 -19.28 -14.54
N GLU A 243 13.89 -19.37 -15.30
CA GLU A 243 12.63 -19.98 -14.82
C GLU A 243 12.82 -21.44 -14.39
N MET A 244 13.64 -22.21 -15.13
CA MET A 244 14.01 -23.59 -14.76
C MET A 244 14.82 -23.64 -13.46
N ARG A 245 15.74 -22.71 -13.23
CA ARG A 245 16.50 -22.62 -11.96
C ARG A 245 15.58 -22.30 -10.80
N VAL A 246 14.67 -21.35 -10.97
CA VAL A 246 13.68 -20.96 -9.95
C VAL A 246 12.76 -22.12 -9.61
N LEU A 247 12.28 -22.87 -10.64
CA LEU A 247 11.49 -24.07 -10.44
C LEU A 247 12.28 -25.15 -9.67
N TYR A 248 13.52 -25.40 -10.03
CA TYR A 248 14.39 -26.33 -9.31
C TYR A 248 14.53 -25.95 -7.84
N VAL A 249 14.79 -24.66 -7.54
CA VAL A 249 14.87 -24.18 -6.18
C VAL A 249 13.56 -24.43 -5.42
N ALA A 250 12.42 -24.14 -6.03
CA ALA A 250 11.13 -24.34 -5.40
C ALA A 250 10.85 -25.85 -5.12
N MET A 251 11.22 -26.74 -6.04
CA MET A 251 11.06 -28.18 -5.86
C MET A 251 11.96 -28.74 -4.75
N THR A 252 13.11 -28.13 -4.49
CA THR A 252 14.05 -28.55 -3.43
C THR A 252 13.74 -27.97 -2.05
N ARG A 253 12.63 -27.25 -1.87
CA ARG A 253 12.23 -26.68 -0.57
C ARG A 253 11.45 -27.65 0.30
N ALA A 254 10.92 -28.73 -0.27
CA ALA A 254 10.15 -29.72 0.47
C ALA A 254 11.06 -30.69 1.21
N GLU A 255 10.88 -30.78 2.54
CA GLU A 255 11.57 -31.76 3.38
C GLU A 255 10.92 -33.15 3.29
N GLU A 256 9.59 -33.20 3.42
CA GLU A 256 8.85 -34.49 3.49
C GLU A 256 8.00 -34.75 2.25
N LYS A 257 7.25 -33.73 1.79
CA LYS A 257 6.26 -33.93 0.73
C LYS A 257 6.20 -32.77 -0.26
N LEU A 258 6.32 -33.10 -1.54
CA LEU A 258 6.14 -32.17 -2.65
C LEU A 258 4.87 -32.54 -3.41
N ILE A 259 3.96 -31.56 -3.61
CA ILE A 259 2.73 -31.69 -4.40
C ILE A 259 2.83 -30.74 -5.58
N LEU A 260 2.70 -31.27 -6.79
CA LEU A 260 2.77 -30.51 -8.04
C LEU A 260 1.37 -30.43 -8.65
N ILE A 261 0.88 -29.21 -8.90
CA ILE A 261 -0.45 -28.98 -9.49
C ILE A 261 -0.28 -28.20 -10.79
N GLY A 262 -0.61 -28.87 -11.91
CA GLY A 262 -0.68 -28.28 -13.24
C GLY A 262 -2.15 -28.16 -13.69
N CYS A 263 -2.53 -26.96 -14.14
CA CYS A 263 -3.83 -26.70 -14.79
C CYS A 263 -3.55 -26.12 -16.17
#